data_806ba2d236c78b41ef40bc2385ba7629
#
_entry.id   806ba2d236c78b41ef40bc2385ba7629
#
_cell.length_a   1.000
_cell.length_b   1.000
_cell.length_c   1.000
_cell.angle_alpha   90.00
_cell.angle_beta   90.00
_cell.angle_gamma   90.00
#
_symmetry.space_group_name_H-M   'P 1'
#
loop_
_entity.id
_entity.type
_entity.pdbx_description
1 polymer ?
#
loop_
_entity_poly.entity_id
_entity_poly.type
_entity_poly.pdbx_seq_one_letter_code
_entity_poly.pdbx_strand_id
1 'polypeptide(L)'
;MTSLIAQQKLAQKGLRLFTTADFRRVLGLSLPTAYKTLERYTKQGAVLRLRNGLYSLPWNKPTGMLIANALYRPSYISYETALSHYHIIPETVYSVTSATTRRTKEIEAGDVGYTYHSIKREAFTGYRTVKIGDEVVLMAEPEKALCDFLFLVFLKKRAINDRIAWRSVDKGKLLRHAQLFKPKTFASWVDHVDRK
;
A
#
# COMPACT_ATOMS: atom_id res chain seq x y z
N MET A 1 -24.90 3.50 23.52
CA MET A 1 -24.86 3.80 22.08
C MET A 1 -24.80 2.48 21.32
N THR A 2 -25.64 2.30 20.32
CA THR A 2 -25.66 1.10 19.48
C THR A 2 -24.53 1.12 18.46
N SER A 3 -24.14 -0.06 17.95
CA SER A 3 -23.11 -0.16 16.91
C SER A 3 -23.54 0.55 15.61
N LEU A 4 -24.82 0.51 15.27
CA LEU A 4 -25.36 1.17 14.08
C LEU A 4 -25.17 2.69 14.13
N ILE A 5 -25.47 3.34 15.24
CA ILE A 5 -25.26 4.78 15.42
C ILE A 5 -23.78 5.14 15.29
N ALA A 6 -22.89 4.31 15.86
CA ALA A 6 -21.45 4.53 15.74
C ALA A 6 -20.97 4.42 14.28
N GLN A 7 -21.42 3.41 13.55
CA GLN A 7 -21.12 3.24 12.12
C GLN A 7 -21.61 4.42 11.28
N GLN A 8 -22.85 4.89 11.51
CA GLN A 8 -23.42 6.05 10.81
C GLN A 8 -22.59 7.32 11.05
N LYS A 9 -22.19 7.60 12.30
CA LYS A 9 -21.36 8.76 12.63
C LYS A 9 -19.97 8.69 11.97
N LEU A 10 -19.36 7.52 11.92
CA LEU A 10 -18.08 7.32 11.23
C LEU A 10 -18.24 7.55 9.72
N ALA A 11 -19.28 7.00 9.11
CA ALA A 11 -19.57 7.15 7.69
C ALA A 11 -19.86 8.61 7.31
N GLN A 12 -20.63 9.35 8.10
CA GLN A 12 -20.89 10.78 7.90
C GLN A 12 -19.61 11.63 7.93
N LYS A 13 -18.57 11.17 8.64
CA LYS A 13 -17.24 11.78 8.64
C LYS A 13 -16.31 11.25 7.55
N GLY A 14 -16.82 10.41 6.62
CA GLY A 14 -16.02 9.81 5.55
C GLY A 14 -15.00 8.77 6.03
N LEU A 15 -15.12 8.30 7.27
CA LEU A 15 -14.15 7.40 7.89
C LEU A 15 -14.50 5.93 7.59
N ARG A 16 -14.06 5.43 6.43
CA ARG A 16 -14.10 4.00 6.10
C ARG A 16 -13.01 3.21 6.81
N LEU A 17 -11.84 3.84 6.93
CA LEU A 17 -10.67 3.36 7.66
C LEU A 17 -10.39 4.34 8.80
N PHE A 18 -10.29 3.84 10.02
CA PHE A 18 -10.15 4.70 11.20
C PHE A 18 -9.30 4.06 12.30
N THR A 19 -8.68 4.92 13.08
CA THR A 19 -7.92 4.53 14.27
C THR A 19 -8.79 4.56 15.52
N THR A 20 -8.30 3.97 16.62
CA THR A 20 -8.93 4.14 17.95
C THR A 20 -9.07 5.62 18.32
N ALA A 21 -8.12 6.46 17.95
CA ALA A 21 -8.17 7.91 18.20
C ALA A 21 -9.30 8.60 17.41
N ASP A 22 -9.48 8.22 16.12
CA ASP A 22 -10.58 8.72 15.30
C ASP A 22 -11.93 8.29 15.87
N PHE A 23 -12.07 7.02 16.22
CA PHE A 23 -13.26 6.46 16.83
C PHE A 23 -13.64 7.21 18.11
N ARG A 24 -12.66 7.41 19.01
CA ARG A 24 -12.83 8.16 20.24
C ARG A 24 -13.31 9.58 19.99
N ARG A 25 -12.66 10.28 19.04
CA ARG A 25 -12.96 11.69 18.70
C ARG A 25 -14.37 11.84 18.13
N VAL A 26 -14.77 10.98 17.18
CA VAL A 26 -16.08 11.04 16.54
C VAL A 26 -17.22 10.75 17.51
N LEU A 27 -16.99 9.87 18.49
CA LEU A 27 -18.03 9.44 19.41
C LEU A 27 -17.99 10.13 20.77
N GLY A 28 -17.01 11.00 21.03
CA GLY A 28 -16.86 11.71 22.29
C GLY A 28 -16.53 10.80 23.48
N LEU A 29 -15.75 9.72 23.25
CA LEU A 29 -15.49 8.71 24.27
C LEU A 29 -14.14 8.93 24.97
N SER A 30 -14.03 8.47 26.22
CA SER A 30 -12.74 8.30 26.88
C SER A 30 -11.94 7.18 26.21
N LEU A 31 -10.60 7.18 26.34
CA LEU A 31 -9.76 6.16 25.72
C LEU A 31 -10.08 4.73 26.20
N PRO A 32 -10.26 4.46 27.50
CA PRO A 32 -10.65 3.13 27.96
C PRO A 32 -12.02 2.69 27.43
N THR A 33 -12.98 3.61 27.35
CA THR A 33 -14.32 3.31 26.81
C THR A 33 -14.26 3.00 25.33
N ALA A 34 -13.43 3.73 24.56
CA ALA A 34 -13.23 3.48 23.13
C ALA A 34 -12.68 2.07 22.88
N TYR A 35 -11.67 1.63 23.63
CA TYR A 35 -11.11 0.28 23.52
C TYR A 35 -12.15 -0.81 23.80
N LYS A 36 -12.86 -0.72 24.93
CA LYS A 36 -13.92 -1.68 25.31
C LYS A 36 -15.04 -1.72 24.25
N THR A 37 -15.42 -0.56 23.72
CA THR A 37 -16.48 -0.46 22.72
C THR A 37 -16.01 -1.07 21.38
N LEU A 38 -14.80 -0.78 20.92
CA LEU A 38 -14.22 -1.35 19.71
C LEU A 38 -14.07 -2.87 19.81
N GLU A 39 -13.62 -3.38 20.95
CA GLU A 39 -13.55 -4.82 21.19
C GLU A 39 -14.93 -5.49 21.06
N ARG A 40 -15.95 -4.93 21.72
CA ARG A 40 -17.32 -5.42 21.62
C ARG A 40 -17.83 -5.38 20.18
N TYR A 41 -17.64 -4.25 19.46
CA TYR A 41 -18.11 -4.10 18.09
C TYR A 41 -17.37 -5.01 17.12
N THR A 42 -16.09 -5.30 17.35
CA THR A 42 -15.34 -6.29 16.57
C THR A 42 -15.92 -7.70 16.78
N LYS A 43 -16.21 -8.10 18.04
CA LYS A 43 -16.86 -9.37 18.34
C LYS A 43 -18.25 -9.52 17.71
N GLN A 44 -18.98 -8.41 17.57
CA GLN A 44 -20.29 -8.36 16.91
C GLN A 44 -20.21 -8.25 15.37
N GLY A 45 -19.03 -8.18 14.78
CA GLY A 45 -18.86 -7.94 13.34
C GLY A 45 -19.27 -6.53 12.86
N ALA A 46 -19.58 -5.62 13.79
CA ALA A 46 -19.98 -4.25 13.45
C ALA A 46 -18.79 -3.39 12.97
N VAL A 47 -17.57 -3.74 13.33
CA VAL A 47 -16.34 -3.20 12.76
C VAL A 47 -15.35 -4.33 12.48
N LEU A 48 -14.55 -4.17 11.44
CA LEU A 48 -13.46 -5.10 11.10
C LEU A 48 -12.16 -4.56 11.69
N ARG A 49 -11.46 -5.38 12.46
CA ARG A 49 -10.14 -5.05 12.99
C ARG A 49 -9.08 -5.53 11.99
N LEU A 50 -8.38 -4.59 11.36
CA LEU A 50 -7.31 -4.88 10.42
C LEU A 50 -5.97 -5.14 11.13
N ARG A 51 -5.71 -4.41 12.20
CA ARG A 51 -4.63 -4.62 13.18
C ARG A 51 -4.97 -3.89 14.48
N ASN A 52 -4.09 -4.01 15.48
CA ASN A 52 -4.24 -3.21 16.71
C ASN A 52 -4.31 -1.72 16.39
N GLY A 53 -5.40 -1.08 16.80
CA GLY A 53 -5.63 0.34 16.62
C GLY A 53 -6.03 0.79 15.22
N LEU A 54 -6.28 -0.12 14.27
CA LEU A 54 -6.77 0.20 12.92
C LEU A 54 -7.97 -0.67 12.58
N TYR A 55 -9.05 -0.04 12.17
CA TYR A 55 -10.35 -0.66 11.93
C TYR A 55 -10.98 -0.15 10.63
N SER A 56 -11.93 -0.90 10.08
CA SER A 56 -12.76 -0.47 8.94
C SER A 56 -14.23 -0.79 9.17
N LEU A 57 -15.10 -0.15 8.39
CA LEU A 57 -16.52 -0.48 8.33
C LEU A 57 -16.72 -1.69 7.40
N PRO A 58 -17.47 -2.75 7.81
CA PRO A 58 -17.62 -3.97 7.03
C PRO A 58 -18.37 -3.75 5.71
N TRP A 59 -19.40 -2.88 5.71
CA TRP A 59 -20.25 -2.58 4.55
C TRP A 59 -19.67 -1.49 3.63
N ASN A 60 -18.63 -0.78 4.04
CA ASN A 60 -17.95 0.25 3.27
C ASN A 60 -16.43 0.01 3.37
N LYS A 61 -16.03 -1.20 2.97
CA LYS A 61 -14.64 -1.66 3.07
C LYS A 61 -13.75 -0.84 2.16
N PRO A 62 -12.66 -0.24 2.68
CA PRO A 62 -11.69 0.46 1.85
C PRO A 62 -10.95 -0.50 0.91
N THR A 63 -10.38 0.04 -0.17
CA THR A 63 -9.54 -0.75 -1.07
C THR A 63 -8.32 -1.32 -0.33
N GLY A 64 -7.82 -2.44 -0.82
CA GLY A 64 -6.57 -3.03 -0.29
C GLY A 64 -5.41 -2.04 -0.33
N MET A 65 -5.36 -1.15 -1.34
CA MET A 65 -4.31 -0.15 -1.46
C MET A 65 -4.39 0.93 -0.37
N LEU A 66 -5.59 1.39 -0.02
CA LEU A 66 -5.77 2.34 1.09
C LEU A 66 -5.42 1.68 2.44
N ILE A 67 -5.83 0.43 2.62
CA ILE A 67 -5.47 -0.37 3.80
C ILE A 67 -3.94 -0.50 3.90
N ALA A 68 -3.25 -0.84 2.81
CA ALA A 68 -1.80 -0.99 2.79
C ALA A 68 -1.07 0.29 3.23
N ASN A 69 -1.48 1.46 2.71
CA ASN A 69 -0.91 2.74 3.12
C ASN A 69 -1.08 3.04 4.61
N ALA A 70 -2.09 2.47 5.28
CA ALA A 70 -2.35 2.68 6.70
C ALA A 70 -1.71 1.62 7.62
N LEU A 71 -1.55 0.37 7.12
CA LEU A 71 -1.06 -0.75 7.91
C LEU A 71 0.40 -0.59 8.35
N TYR A 72 1.28 -0.08 7.49
CA TYR A 72 2.72 -0.03 7.79
C TYR A 72 3.36 1.23 7.21
N ARG A 73 3.42 2.31 7.99
CA ARG A 73 3.97 3.61 7.59
C ARG A 73 5.43 3.78 8.03
N PRO A 74 6.23 4.55 7.24
CA PRO A 74 5.90 5.11 5.94
C PRO A 74 5.95 4.05 4.85
N SER A 75 5.02 4.11 3.88
CA SER A 75 5.00 3.23 2.71
C SER A 75 4.21 3.85 1.57
N TYR A 76 4.46 3.40 0.35
CA TYR A 76 3.65 3.68 -0.83
C TYR A 76 3.45 2.38 -1.63
N ILE A 77 2.34 2.28 -2.36
CA ILE A 77 2.05 1.16 -3.27
C ILE A 77 3.09 1.14 -4.39
N SER A 78 3.70 -0.03 -4.65
CA SER A 78 4.73 -0.20 -5.67
C SER A 78 4.75 -1.63 -6.19
N TYR A 79 5.80 -1.99 -6.94
CA TYR A 79 6.02 -3.33 -7.47
C TYR A 79 4.82 -3.80 -8.30
N GLU A 80 4.49 -5.08 -8.22
CA GLU A 80 3.45 -5.73 -9.03
C GLU A 80 2.08 -5.04 -8.90
N THR A 81 1.70 -4.56 -7.71
CA THR A 81 0.42 -3.87 -7.52
C THR A 81 0.34 -2.57 -8.32
N ALA A 82 1.38 -1.75 -8.28
CA ALA A 82 1.42 -0.51 -9.05
C ALA A 82 1.60 -0.78 -10.55
N LEU A 83 2.43 -1.76 -10.92
CA LEU A 83 2.63 -2.17 -12.32
C LEU A 83 1.33 -2.66 -12.97
N SER A 84 0.54 -3.47 -12.26
CA SER A 84 -0.78 -3.91 -12.69
C SER A 84 -1.75 -2.74 -12.83
N HIS A 85 -1.77 -1.82 -11.87
CA HIS A 85 -2.61 -0.61 -11.90
C HIS A 85 -2.33 0.27 -13.14
N TYR A 86 -1.07 0.39 -13.54
CA TYR A 86 -0.65 1.14 -14.73
C TYR A 86 -0.65 0.31 -16.02
N HIS A 87 -1.11 -0.93 -15.99
CA HIS A 87 -1.11 -1.86 -17.13
C HIS A 87 0.29 -2.08 -17.73
N ILE A 88 1.34 -1.95 -16.91
CA ILE A 88 2.73 -2.27 -17.30
C ILE A 88 2.94 -3.78 -17.31
N ILE A 89 2.23 -4.50 -16.45
CA ILE A 89 2.11 -5.96 -16.48
C ILE A 89 0.64 -6.34 -16.64
N PRO A 90 0.32 -7.42 -17.36
CA PRO A 90 -1.08 -7.84 -17.57
C PRO A 90 -1.68 -8.63 -16.39
N GLU A 91 -0.88 -9.06 -15.42
CA GLU A 91 -1.31 -9.89 -14.32
C GLU A 91 -2.22 -9.15 -13.34
N THR A 92 -3.28 -9.84 -12.89
CA THR A 92 -4.04 -9.43 -11.72
C THR A 92 -3.28 -9.82 -10.45
N VAL A 93 -3.10 -8.87 -9.55
CA VAL A 93 -2.34 -9.07 -8.30
C VAL A 93 -3.32 -9.20 -7.14
N TYR A 94 -3.31 -10.34 -6.44
CA TYR A 94 -4.20 -10.63 -5.30
C TYR A 94 -3.66 -10.09 -3.97
N SER A 95 -2.35 -9.94 -3.84
CA SER A 95 -1.70 -9.33 -2.68
C SER A 95 -1.32 -7.88 -2.99
N VAL A 96 -1.25 -7.03 -1.96
CA VAL A 96 -0.84 -5.64 -2.14
C VAL A 96 0.63 -5.48 -1.78
N THR A 97 1.43 -5.05 -2.76
CA THR A 97 2.87 -4.82 -2.60
C THR A 97 3.19 -3.34 -2.42
N SER A 98 4.09 -3.03 -1.50
CA SER A 98 4.46 -1.66 -1.11
C SER A 98 5.96 -1.54 -0.85
N ALA A 99 6.50 -0.35 -1.10
CA ALA A 99 7.84 0.04 -0.67
C ALA A 99 7.79 0.76 0.68
N THR A 100 8.81 0.54 1.51
CA THR A 100 8.94 1.16 2.84
C THR A 100 10.41 1.43 3.18
N THR A 101 10.67 2.41 4.04
CA THR A 101 12.01 2.63 4.63
C THR A 101 12.24 1.78 5.89
N ARG A 102 11.22 1.06 6.36
CA ARG A 102 11.30 0.15 7.50
C ARG A 102 11.75 -1.24 7.06
N ARG A 103 11.87 -2.17 8.01
CA ARG A 103 12.18 -3.58 7.70
C ARG A 103 11.09 -4.19 6.82
N THR A 104 11.49 -5.06 5.90
CA THR A 104 10.56 -5.90 5.11
C THR A 104 9.60 -6.62 6.05
N LYS A 105 8.31 -6.61 5.69
CA LYS A 105 7.25 -7.19 6.51
C LYS A 105 6.12 -7.71 5.64
N GLU A 106 5.55 -8.82 6.06
CA GLU A 106 4.29 -9.35 5.55
C GLU A 106 3.22 -9.23 6.64
N ILE A 107 2.03 -8.84 6.26
CA ILE A 107 0.88 -8.67 7.14
C ILE A 107 -0.33 -9.26 6.42
N GLU A 108 -1.08 -10.09 7.11
CA GLU A 108 -2.41 -10.52 6.67
C GLU A 108 -3.46 -9.68 7.38
N ALA A 109 -4.42 -9.14 6.63
CA ALA A 109 -5.55 -8.41 7.19
C ALA A 109 -6.81 -8.72 6.38
N GLY A 110 -7.73 -9.45 7.01
CA GLY A 110 -8.83 -10.12 6.31
C GLY A 110 -8.27 -11.19 5.38
N ASP A 111 -8.79 -11.25 4.15
CA ASP A 111 -8.41 -12.24 3.13
C ASP A 111 -7.32 -11.73 2.18
N VAL A 112 -6.62 -10.64 2.53
CA VAL A 112 -5.62 -9.99 1.67
C VAL A 112 -4.26 -10.00 2.34
N GLY A 113 -3.25 -10.45 1.61
CA GLY A 113 -1.84 -10.35 1.98
C GLY A 113 -1.26 -8.99 1.60
N TYR A 114 -0.48 -8.40 2.50
CA TYR A 114 0.20 -7.12 2.33
C TYR A 114 1.69 -7.32 2.51
N THR A 115 2.47 -7.09 1.45
CA THR A 115 3.92 -7.24 1.48
C THR A 115 4.59 -5.88 1.37
N TYR A 116 5.51 -5.60 2.29
CA TYR A 116 6.31 -4.37 2.33
C TYR A 116 7.77 -4.72 2.14
N HIS A 117 8.36 -4.24 1.04
CA HIS A 117 9.78 -4.41 0.78
C HIS A 117 10.56 -3.19 1.25
N SER A 118 11.62 -3.44 2.01
CA SER A 118 12.52 -2.39 2.49
C SER A 118 13.37 -1.83 1.35
N ILE A 119 13.38 -0.50 1.22
CA ILE A 119 14.29 0.22 0.35
C ILE A 119 15.06 1.29 1.14
N LYS A 120 16.19 1.73 0.62
CA LYS A 120 16.98 2.79 1.24
C LYS A 120 16.25 4.13 1.18
N ARG A 121 16.52 4.99 2.17
CA ARG A 121 15.85 6.29 2.31
C ARG A 121 16.05 7.17 1.07
N GLU A 122 17.22 7.12 0.44
CA GLU A 122 17.56 7.86 -0.75
C GLU A 122 16.69 7.45 -1.95
N ALA A 123 16.28 6.19 -2.02
CA ALA A 123 15.41 5.65 -3.06
C ALA A 123 13.91 5.78 -2.71
N PHE A 124 13.56 6.24 -1.49
CA PHE A 124 12.16 6.40 -1.05
C PHE A 124 11.57 7.72 -1.58
N THR A 125 11.40 7.80 -2.89
CA THR A 125 10.90 8.95 -3.65
C THR A 125 10.20 8.47 -4.92
N GLY A 126 9.69 9.37 -5.77
CA GLY A 126 9.03 9.03 -7.03
C GLY A 126 7.65 8.41 -6.84
N TYR A 127 6.94 8.80 -5.80
CA TYR A 127 5.56 8.43 -5.54
C TYR A 127 4.70 9.69 -5.35
N ARG A 128 3.43 9.55 -5.61
CA ARG A 128 2.45 10.64 -5.52
C ARG A 128 1.12 10.13 -4.98
N THR A 129 0.21 11.06 -4.69
CA THR A 129 -1.18 10.73 -4.43
C THR A 129 -1.89 10.35 -5.72
N VAL A 130 -2.59 9.22 -5.72
CA VAL A 130 -3.40 8.72 -6.84
C VAL A 130 -4.82 8.54 -6.35
N LYS A 131 -5.79 9.04 -7.11
CA LYS A 131 -7.20 8.85 -6.82
C LYS A 131 -7.68 7.54 -7.46
N ILE A 132 -8.25 6.65 -6.65
CA ILE A 132 -8.83 5.37 -7.08
C ILE A 132 -10.28 5.35 -6.62
N GLY A 133 -11.20 5.55 -7.55
CA GLY A 133 -12.59 5.81 -7.19
C GLY A 133 -12.69 7.10 -6.36
N ASP A 134 -13.20 7.00 -5.15
CA ASP A 134 -13.31 8.10 -4.18
C ASP A 134 -12.21 8.08 -3.09
N GLU A 135 -11.24 7.17 -3.19
CA GLU A 135 -10.11 7.06 -2.28
C GLU A 135 -8.83 7.70 -2.84
N VAL A 136 -7.96 8.14 -1.95
CA VAL A 136 -6.64 8.69 -2.29
C VAL A 136 -5.57 7.83 -1.65
N VAL A 137 -4.68 7.28 -2.46
CA VAL A 137 -3.58 6.42 -2.01
C VAL A 137 -2.22 6.99 -2.41
N LEU A 138 -1.19 6.68 -1.63
CA LEU A 138 0.20 6.93 -2.03
C LEU A 138 0.67 5.78 -2.91
N MET A 139 1.08 6.09 -4.14
CA MET A 139 1.50 5.10 -5.13
C MET A 139 2.72 5.60 -5.89
N ALA A 140 3.65 4.70 -6.20
CA ALA A 140 4.78 4.96 -7.07
C ALA A 140 4.32 5.46 -8.45
N GLU A 141 5.06 6.34 -9.06
CA GLU A 141 4.91 6.61 -10.50
C GLU A 141 5.27 5.37 -11.33
N PRO A 142 4.80 5.24 -12.58
CA PRO A 142 5.01 4.05 -13.40
C PRO A 142 6.47 3.59 -13.45
N GLU A 143 7.38 4.53 -13.74
CA GLU A 143 8.81 4.25 -13.86
C GLU A 143 9.44 3.90 -12.50
N LYS A 144 8.94 4.51 -11.43
CA LYS A 144 9.40 4.18 -10.07
C LYS A 144 8.94 2.79 -9.64
N ALA A 145 7.69 2.42 -9.93
CA ALA A 145 7.16 1.09 -9.65
C ALA A 145 7.97 0.01 -10.37
N LEU A 146 8.29 0.26 -11.65
CA LEU A 146 9.13 -0.65 -12.43
C LEU A 146 10.56 -0.70 -11.88
N CYS A 147 11.14 0.44 -11.50
CA CYS A 147 12.47 0.48 -10.89
C CYS A 147 12.53 -0.34 -9.58
N ASP A 148 11.54 -0.20 -8.71
CA ASP A 148 11.45 -0.95 -7.46
C ASP A 148 11.34 -2.46 -7.73
N PHE A 149 10.52 -2.87 -8.70
CA PHE A 149 10.39 -4.26 -9.12
C PHE A 149 11.70 -4.82 -9.68
N LEU A 150 12.33 -4.10 -10.62
CA LEU A 150 13.59 -4.49 -11.24
C LEU A 150 14.72 -4.60 -10.20
N PHE A 151 14.68 -3.82 -9.13
CA PHE A 151 15.64 -3.96 -8.05
C PHE A 151 15.53 -5.31 -7.34
N LEU A 152 14.31 -5.84 -7.14
CA LEU A 152 14.13 -7.19 -6.60
C LEU A 152 14.61 -8.27 -7.59
N VAL A 153 14.40 -8.05 -8.90
CA VAL A 153 14.92 -8.95 -9.95
C VAL A 153 16.46 -8.96 -9.93
N PHE A 154 17.09 -7.79 -9.88
CA PHE A 154 18.54 -7.64 -9.79
C PHE A 154 19.12 -8.35 -8.57
N LEU A 155 18.43 -8.30 -7.44
CA LEU A 155 18.79 -9.03 -6.20
C LEU A 155 18.44 -10.53 -6.24
N LYS A 156 17.94 -11.05 -7.37
CA LYS A 156 17.48 -12.44 -7.54
C LYS A 156 16.37 -12.87 -6.57
N LYS A 157 15.59 -11.90 -6.08
CA LYS A 157 14.43 -12.15 -5.20
C LYS A 157 13.13 -12.32 -5.96
N ARG A 158 13.10 -11.97 -7.23
CA ARG A 158 11.99 -12.13 -8.18
C ARG A 158 12.52 -12.54 -9.54
N ALA A 159 11.73 -13.28 -10.28
CA ALA A 159 11.97 -13.48 -11.71
C ALA A 159 11.55 -12.21 -12.49
N ILE A 160 12.19 -11.97 -13.63
CA ILE A 160 11.75 -10.93 -14.55
C ILE A 160 10.41 -11.36 -15.16
N ASN A 161 9.53 -10.40 -15.39
CA ASN A 161 8.28 -10.65 -16.10
C ASN A 161 8.50 -10.36 -17.59
N ASP A 162 8.39 -11.38 -18.44
CA ASP A 162 8.60 -11.26 -19.89
C ASP A 162 7.50 -10.46 -20.60
N ARG A 163 6.39 -10.16 -19.90
CA ARG A 163 5.24 -9.41 -20.43
C ARG A 163 5.23 -7.94 -20.02
N ILE A 164 6.35 -7.40 -19.54
CA ILE A 164 6.47 -5.98 -19.21
C ILE A 164 6.26 -5.14 -20.46
N ALA A 165 5.32 -4.19 -20.41
CA ALA A 165 5.05 -3.23 -21.48
C ALA A 165 6.09 -2.11 -21.49
N TRP A 166 7.34 -2.42 -21.89
CA TRP A 166 8.47 -1.49 -21.89
C TRP A 166 8.19 -0.18 -22.63
N ARG A 167 7.37 -0.22 -23.70
CA ARG A 167 7.01 0.95 -24.50
C ARG A 167 6.18 1.99 -23.75
N SER A 168 5.55 1.60 -22.65
CA SER A 168 4.72 2.47 -21.80
C SER A 168 5.54 3.20 -20.73
N VAL A 169 6.86 3.01 -20.69
CA VAL A 169 7.74 3.50 -19.62
C VAL A 169 8.79 4.45 -20.21
N ASP A 170 8.95 5.64 -19.61
CA ASP A 170 10.03 6.57 -19.96
C ASP A 170 11.36 6.03 -19.40
N LYS A 171 12.23 5.58 -20.31
CA LYS A 171 13.54 5.02 -19.98
C LYS A 171 14.42 6.01 -19.21
N GLY A 172 14.37 7.30 -19.57
CA GLY A 172 15.15 8.33 -18.90
C GLY A 172 14.73 8.52 -17.45
N LYS A 173 13.42 8.50 -17.16
CA LYS A 173 12.90 8.53 -15.77
C LYS A 173 13.25 7.27 -15.02
N LEU A 174 13.12 6.10 -15.63
CA LEU A 174 13.49 4.82 -15.04
C LEU A 174 14.96 4.82 -14.61
N LEU A 175 15.87 5.26 -15.47
CA LEU A 175 17.30 5.34 -15.15
C LEU A 175 17.61 6.35 -14.04
N ARG A 176 16.92 7.50 -14.01
CA ARG A 176 17.06 8.46 -12.89
C ARG A 176 16.68 7.83 -11.55
N HIS A 177 15.62 7.04 -11.50
CA HIS A 177 15.26 6.31 -10.29
C HIS A 177 16.28 5.22 -9.95
N ALA A 178 16.79 4.49 -10.94
CA ALA A 178 17.77 3.42 -10.73
C ALA A 178 19.09 3.94 -10.11
N GLN A 179 19.49 5.17 -10.44
CA GLN A 179 20.71 5.81 -9.89
C GLN A 179 20.63 6.04 -8.37
N LEU A 180 19.42 6.06 -7.78
CA LEU A 180 19.23 6.22 -6.34
C LEU A 180 19.46 4.93 -5.54
N PHE A 181 19.60 3.79 -6.24
CA PHE A 181 19.82 2.50 -5.62
C PHE A 181 21.32 2.14 -5.54
N LYS A 182 21.66 1.27 -4.62
CA LYS A 182 23.01 0.69 -4.48
C LYS A 182 22.92 -0.82 -4.61
N PRO A 183 23.88 -1.49 -5.28
CA PRO A 183 25.11 -0.93 -5.86
C PRO A 183 24.85 -0.14 -7.14
N LYS A 184 25.80 0.71 -7.54
CA LYS A 184 25.70 1.53 -8.77
C LYS A 184 25.58 0.70 -10.05
N THR A 185 26.02 -0.55 -10.02
CA THR A 185 25.86 -1.54 -11.11
C THR A 185 24.39 -1.83 -11.44
N PHE A 186 23.47 -1.54 -10.52
CA PHE A 186 22.04 -1.69 -10.79
C PHE A 186 21.57 -0.76 -11.92
N ALA A 187 21.96 0.51 -11.91
CA ALA A 187 21.58 1.44 -12.98
C ALA A 187 22.10 1.01 -14.36
N SER A 188 23.34 0.54 -14.43
CA SER A 188 23.91 -0.03 -15.66
C SER A 188 23.18 -1.30 -16.09
N TRP A 189 22.77 -2.15 -15.17
CA TRP A 189 21.98 -3.34 -15.47
C TRP A 189 20.58 -2.97 -16.01
N VAL A 190 19.90 -1.98 -15.42
CA VAL A 190 18.59 -1.49 -15.88
C VAL A 190 18.67 -0.94 -17.30
N ASP A 191 19.76 -0.27 -17.68
CA ASP A 191 19.93 0.28 -19.05
C ASP A 191 19.92 -0.79 -20.14
N HIS A 192 20.22 -2.05 -19.80
CA HIS A 192 20.32 -3.16 -20.75
C HIS A 192 19.26 -4.24 -20.58
N VAL A 193 18.41 -4.17 -19.54
CA VAL A 193 17.47 -5.24 -19.20
C VAL A 193 16.33 -5.37 -20.21
N ASP A 194 15.95 -4.30 -20.89
CA ASP A 194 14.88 -4.22 -21.90
C ASP A 194 15.28 -4.79 -23.27
N ARG A 195 16.53 -5.19 -23.44
CA ARG A 195 17.09 -5.69 -24.71
C ARG A 195 17.12 -7.22 -24.81
N LYS A 196 16.62 -7.89 -23.79
CA LYS A 196 16.52 -9.36 -23.76
C LYS A 196 15.10 -9.81 -24.03
#